data_c7bcd002a56294f0d809822286200170
#
_entry.id   c7bcd002a56294f0d809822286200170
#
_cell.length_a   1.000
_cell.length_b   1.000
_cell.length_c   1.000
_cell.angle_alpha   90.00
_cell.angle_beta   90.00
_cell.angle_gamma   90.00
#
_symmetry.space_group_name_H-M   'P 1'
#
loop_
_entity.id
_entity.type
_entity.pdbx_description
1 polymer ?
#
loop_
_entity_poly.entity_id
_entity_poly.type
_entity_poly.pdbx_seq_one_letter_code
_entity_poly.pdbx_strand_id
1 'polypeptide(L)'
;MKSSSQLIAEQVFSVNAYYTKKQNQTKELFFRCLEENRGLEYFSNELSKIWDNIDHKFMDKQIYKLKQLVHSNNVEQFLDLGRFSEDEKNAIYEEITSWIVDDEYFKLTPEEQFTKFEQKFKANVEKVFKNSKKVINSSNKESYLEKKIDTYDKQVNQVITYFSSSGQPARQVQLSSYLSMIHNTNLTRSGWNQTMGDSNKLSQNLFIIPYHSFSCPHCLAYQNKILTASEVINIIGTEPEEQSGDILHPNCKCTLSIYWDRSQISKSKITEAEAEELYMLRQKVNTLTLEKSNLRTDMKIALELGDQAKVDRCRQRINAINQTIRDIKADLPSEELQTQITAINR
;
A
#
# COMPACT_ATOMS: atom_id res chain seq x y z
N MET A 1 -21.58 3.10 -9.30
CA MET A 1 -20.41 3.84 -8.76
C MET A 1 -19.42 2.89 -8.11
N LYS A 2 -18.11 3.22 -8.08
CA LYS A 2 -17.12 2.45 -7.32
C LYS A 2 -17.26 2.81 -5.85
N SER A 3 -17.21 1.82 -4.95
CA SER A 3 -17.18 2.12 -3.51
C SER A 3 -15.88 2.83 -3.12
N SER A 4 -15.90 3.62 -2.03
CA SER A 4 -14.70 4.28 -1.51
C SER A 4 -13.57 3.28 -1.25
N SER A 5 -13.89 2.06 -0.82
CA SER A 5 -12.90 0.98 -0.64
C SER A 5 -12.27 0.50 -1.95
N GLN A 6 -13.03 0.46 -3.05
CA GLN A 6 -12.49 0.13 -4.38
C GLN A 6 -11.56 1.23 -4.89
N LEU A 7 -11.92 2.50 -4.66
CA LEU A 7 -11.11 3.65 -5.05
C LEU A 7 -9.80 3.70 -4.27
N ILE A 8 -9.83 3.51 -2.94
CA ILE A 8 -8.62 3.40 -2.11
C ILE A 8 -7.75 2.24 -2.61
N ALA A 9 -8.33 1.08 -2.89
CA ALA A 9 -7.57 -0.08 -3.37
C ALA A 9 -6.84 0.18 -4.70
N GLU A 10 -7.46 0.90 -5.63
CA GLU A 10 -6.84 1.28 -6.92
C GLU A 10 -5.68 2.26 -6.73
N GLN A 11 -5.84 3.26 -5.85
CA GLN A 11 -4.79 4.23 -5.56
C GLN A 11 -3.60 3.56 -4.87
N VAL A 12 -3.87 2.71 -3.88
CA VAL A 12 -2.88 1.89 -3.18
C VAL A 12 -2.07 1.02 -4.14
N PHE A 13 -2.71 0.40 -5.11
CA PHE A 13 -2.03 -0.42 -6.12
C PHE A 13 -1.04 0.40 -6.95
N SER A 14 -1.41 1.62 -7.36
CA SER A 14 -0.55 2.48 -8.16
C SER A 14 0.72 2.90 -7.39
N VAL A 15 0.61 3.16 -6.09
CA VAL A 15 1.73 3.51 -5.22
C VAL A 15 2.68 2.32 -5.01
N ASN A 16 2.13 1.14 -4.74
CA ASN A 16 2.92 -0.09 -4.61
C ASN A 16 3.73 -0.39 -5.89
N ALA A 17 3.07 -0.28 -7.03
CA ALA A 17 3.72 -0.50 -8.32
C ALA A 17 4.85 0.52 -8.58
N TYR A 18 4.64 1.76 -8.18
CA TYR A 18 5.62 2.83 -8.33
C TYR A 18 6.92 2.56 -7.55
N TYR A 19 6.82 2.28 -6.23
CA TYR A 19 8.00 2.00 -5.41
C TYR A 19 8.67 0.68 -5.76
N THR A 20 7.90 -0.36 -6.06
CA THR A 20 8.46 -1.64 -6.53
C THR A 20 9.25 -1.46 -7.82
N LYS A 21 8.74 -0.65 -8.77
CA LYS A 21 9.47 -0.32 -10.00
C LYS A 21 10.79 0.38 -9.71
N LYS A 22 10.82 1.36 -8.81
CA LYS A 22 12.06 2.07 -8.44
C LYS A 22 13.08 1.16 -7.76
N GLN A 23 12.66 0.27 -6.88
CA GLN A 23 13.55 -0.73 -6.28
C GLN A 23 14.13 -1.69 -7.33
N ASN A 24 13.32 -2.16 -8.27
CA ASN A 24 13.78 -3.02 -9.35
C ASN A 24 14.77 -2.30 -10.27
N GLN A 25 14.50 -1.05 -10.63
CA GLN A 25 15.45 -0.22 -11.39
C GLN A 25 16.78 -0.01 -10.65
N THR A 26 16.74 0.17 -9.34
CA THR A 26 17.92 0.28 -8.48
C THR A 26 18.73 -1.01 -8.51
N LYS A 27 18.07 -2.16 -8.42
CA LYS A 27 18.72 -3.48 -8.48
C LYS A 27 19.36 -3.72 -9.85
N GLU A 28 18.67 -3.44 -10.93
CA GLU A 28 19.19 -3.53 -12.30
C GLU A 28 20.41 -2.61 -12.49
N LEU A 29 20.33 -1.35 -12.06
CA LEU A 29 21.44 -0.41 -12.09
C LEU A 29 22.66 -0.92 -11.31
N PHE A 30 22.43 -1.45 -10.11
CA PHE A 30 23.47 -2.00 -9.24
C PHE A 30 24.28 -3.09 -9.96
N PHE A 31 23.61 -4.10 -10.51
CA PHE A 31 24.28 -5.22 -11.17
C PHE A 31 24.94 -4.79 -12.50
N ARG A 32 24.27 -3.98 -13.31
CA ARG A 32 24.85 -3.42 -14.54
C ARG A 32 26.15 -2.64 -14.26
N CYS A 33 26.15 -1.78 -13.25
CA CYS A 33 27.35 -1.01 -12.91
C CYS A 33 28.49 -1.90 -12.36
N LEU A 34 28.20 -2.98 -11.68
CA LEU A 34 29.21 -3.95 -11.25
C LEU A 34 29.77 -4.73 -12.46
N GLU A 35 28.91 -5.15 -13.38
CA GLU A 35 29.31 -5.87 -14.59
C GLU A 35 30.19 -5.01 -15.50
N GLU A 36 29.75 -3.78 -15.79
CA GLU A 36 30.47 -2.82 -16.63
C GLU A 36 31.65 -2.14 -15.92
N ASN A 37 31.94 -2.51 -14.66
CA ASN A 37 32.99 -1.91 -13.84
C ASN A 37 32.87 -0.37 -13.68
N ARG A 38 31.64 0.17 -13.62
CA ARG A 38 31.40 1.61 -13.42
C ARG A 38 31.84 2.08 -12.05
N GLY A 39 32.24 3.36 -11.94
CA GLY A 39 32.64 3.98 -10.68
C GLY A 39 31.47 4.26 -9.73
N LEU A 40 31.78 4.49 -8.45
CA LEU A 40 30.79 4.86 -7.45
C LEU A 40 30.09 6.18 -7.82
N GLU A 41 30.82 7.15 -8.35
CA GLU A 41 30.27 8.44 -8.76
C GLU A 41 29.20 8.28 -9.86
N TYR A 42 29.49 7.48 -10.90
CA TYR A 42 28.51 7.17 -11.94
C TYR A 42 27.27 6.49 -11.33
N PHE A 43 27.50 5.49 -10.48
CA PHE A 43 26.41 4.76 -9.81
C PHE A 43 25.54 5.71 -8.98
N SER A 44 26.13 6.57 -8.15
CA SER A 44 25.41 7.53 -7.29
C SER A 44 24.59 8.53 -8.11
N ASN A 45 25.15 9.02 -9.23
CA ASN A 45 24.44 9.95 -10.11
C ASN A 45 23.22 9.28 -10.78
N GLU A 46 23.34 8.03 -11.25
CA GLU A 46 22.22 7.31 -11.85
C GLU A 46 21.18 6.89 -10.77
N LEU A 47 21.64 6.52 -9.57
CA LEU A 47 20.77 6.24 -8.44
C LEU A 47 19.94 7.47 -8.04
N SER A 48 20.55 8.65 -8.01
CA SER A 48 19.86 9.91 -7.78
C SER A 48 18.79 10.18 -8.83
N LYS A 49 19.04 9.92 -10.11
CA LYS A 49 18.00 10.05 -11.16
C LYS A 49 16.78 9.14 -10.91
N ILE A 50 16.99 7.97 -10.31
CA ILE A 50 15.87 7.06 -9.96
C ILE A 50 15.07 7.63 -8.77
N TRP A 51 15.73 8.18 -7.75
CA TRP A 51 15.11 8.50 -6.46
C TRP A 51 14.83 10.00 -6.22
N ASP A 52 15.59 10.94 -6.80
CA ASP A 52 15.38 12.38 -6.59
C ASP A 52 14.21 12.95 -7.42
N ASN A 53 13.69 12.17 -8.38
CA ASN A 53 12.46 12.48 -9.12
C ASN A 53 11.24 11.74 -8.57
N ILE A 54 11.17 11.55 -7.26
CA ILE A 54 9.93 11.10 -6.64
C ILE A 54 8.97 12.27 -6.75
N ASP A 55 7.95 12.09 -7.56
CA ASP A 55 6.89 13.08 -7.71
C ASP A 55 5.98 13.02 -6.48
N HIS A 56 6.40 13.68 -5.39
CA HIS A 56 5.55 13.84 -4.21
C HIS A 56 4.22 14.50 -4.58
N LYS A 57 4.20 15.36 -5.61
CA LYS A 57 2.97 15.91 -6.19
C LYS A 57 2.04 14.83 -6.75
N PHE A 58 2.58 13.68 -7.14
CA PHE A 58 1.74 12.54 -7.53
C PHE A 58 0.89 12.07 -6.36
N MET A 59 1.44 12.05 -5.16
CA MET A 59 0.75 11.60 -3.94
C MET A 59 -0.30 12.60 -3.50
N ASP A 60 0.03 13.89 -3.52
CA ASP A 60 -0.93 14.95 -3.24
C ASP A 60 -2.11 14.92 -4.22
N LYS A 61 -1.84 14.69 -5.51
CA LYS A 61 -2.89 14.49 -6.52
C LYS A 61 -3.76 13.27 -6.21
N GLN A 62 -3.18 12.18 -5.72
CA GLN A 62 -3.96 10.98 -5.37
C GLN A 62 -4.84 11.24 -4.14
N ILE A 63 -4.31 11.91 -3.13
CA ILE A 63 -5.03 12.33 -1.92
C ILE A 63 -6.19 13.26 -2.34
N TYR A 64 -5.91 14.30 -3.12
CA TYR A 64 -6.92 15.25 -3.59
C TYR A 64 -8.05 14.56 -4.39
N LYS A 65 -7.67 13.69 -5.32
CA LYS A 65 -8.63 12.92 -6.10
C LYS A 65 -9.49 12.00 -5.24
N LEU A 66 -8.91 11.37 -4.23
CA LEU A 66 -9.65 10.53 -3.28
C LEU A 66 -10.65 11.36 -2.48
N LYS A 67 -10.23 12.52 -1.96
CA LYS A 67 -11.10 13.44 -1.24
C LYS A 67 -12.29 13.88 -2.11
N GLN A 68 -12.06 14.25 -3.37
CA GLN A 68 -13.13 14.60 -4.31
C GLN A 68 -14.13 13.45 -4.50
N LEU A 69 -13.64 12.21 -4.64
CA LEU A 69 -14.51 11.05 -4.83
C LEU A 69 -15.32 10.70 -3.56
N VAL A 70 -14.69 10.81 -2.38
CA VAL A 70 -15.38 10.61 -1.10
C VAL A 70 -16.44 11.68 -0.91
N HIS A 71 -16.11 12.93 -1.18
CA HIS A 71 -17.03 14.05 -1.11
C HIS A 71 -18.24 13.87 -2.04
N SER A 72 -18.00 13.56 -3.33
CA SER A 72 -19.09 13.31 -4.28
C SER A 72 -20.02 12.19 -3.79
N ASN A 73 -19.46 11.09 -3.27
CA ASN A 73 -20.28 10.01 -2.73
C ASN A 73 -21.14 10.44 -1.53
N ASN A 74 -20.57 11.21 -0.61
CA ASN A 74 -21.29 11.69 0.58
C ASN A 74 -22.43 12.64 0.18
N VAL A 75 -22.17 13.55 -0.78
CA VAL A 75 -23.16 14.50 -1.31
C VAL A 75 -24.28 13.76 -2.05
N GLU A 76 -23.96 12.83 -2.93
CA GLU A 76 -24.96 12.04 -3.64
C GLU A 76 -25.85 11.27 -2.67
N GLN A 77 -25.29 10.63 -1.65
CA GLN A 77 -26.08 9.94 -0.62
C GLN A 77 -27.00 10.90 0.13
N PHE A 78 -26.52 12.11 0.46
CA PHE A 78 -27.33 13.14 1.10
C PHE A 78 -28.49 13.57 0.21
N LEU A 79 -28.23 13.81 -1.08
CA LEU A 79 -29.26 14.25 -2.03
C LEU A 79 -30.29 13.15 -2.35
N ASP A 80 -29.88 11.90 -2.35
CA ASP A 80 -30.77 10.74 -2.58
C ASP A 80 -31.71 10.49 -1.39
N LEU A 81 -31.26 10.75 -0.18
CA LEU A 81 -32.05 10.57 1.05
C LEU A 81 -32.95 11.78 1.34
N GLY A 82 -32.56 12.95 0.88
CA GLY A 82 -33.37 14.17 1.00
C GLY A 82 -34.53 14.17 -0.02
N ARG A 83 -35.65 14.73 0.38
CA ARG A 83 -36.80 14.96 -0.55
C ARG A 83 -36.61 16.27 -1.29
N PHE A 84 -35.52 16.40 -2.03
CA PHE A 84 -35.19 17.59 -2.82
C PHE A 84 -35.76 17.48 -4.24
N SER A 85 -36.22 18.57 -4.78
CA SER A 85 -36.47 18.72 -6.21
C SER A 85 -35.15 18.72 -6.99
N GLU A 86 -35.20 18.48 -8.31
CA GLU A 86 -33.98 18.49 -9.13
C GLU A 86 -33.27 19.85 -9.13
N ASP A 87 -34.02 20.95 -9.06
CA ASP A 87 -33.43 22.28 -8.99
C ASP A 87 -32.72 22.53 -7.65
N GLU A 88 -33.32 22.07 -6.54
CA GLU A 88 -32.68 22.12 -5.22
C GLU A 88 -31.43 21.25 -5.16
N LYS A 89 -31.46 20.04 -5.73
CA LYS A 89 -30.30 19.18 -5.82
C LYS A 89 -29.15 19.84 -6.57
N ASN A 90 -29.44 20.45 -7.71
CA ASN A 90 -28.45 21.15 -8.52
C ASN A 90 -27.85 22.36 -7.77
N ALA A 91 -28.68 23.17 -7.10
CA ALA A 91 -28.20 24.29 -6.31
C ALA A 91 -27.31 23.85 -5.14
N ILE A 92 -27.73 22.82 -4.39
CA ILE A 92 -26.95 22.23 -3.32
C ILE A 92 -25.63 21.67 -3.89
N TYR A 93 -25.67 20.93 -5.00
CA TYR A 93 -24.50 20.36 -5.62
C TYR A 93 -23.47 21.42 -6.03
N GLU A 94 -23.91 22.53 -6.64
CA GLU A 94 -23.03 23.65 -7.02
C GLU A 94 -22.40 24.31 -5.79
N GLU A 95 -23.15 24.49 -4.71
CA GLU A 95 -22.65 25.11 -3.48
C GLU A 95 -21.57 24.24 -2.81
N ILE A 96 -21.78 22.93 -2.76
CA ILE A 96 -20.94 22.02 -1.97
C ILE A 96 -19.81 21.34 -2.75
N THR A 97 -19.78 21.41 -4.09
CA THR A 97 -18.71 20.78 -4.90
C THR A 97 -17.29 21.24 -4.57
N SER A 98 -17.14 22.40 -3.94
CA SER A 98 -15.83 22.95 -3.55
C SER A 98 -15.38 22.58 -2.12
N TRP A 99 -16.13 21.76 -1.38
CA TRP A 99 -15.86 21.47 0.03
C TRP A 99 -14.79 20.41 0.26
N ILE A 100 -13.62 20.59 -0.33
CA ILE A 100 -12.47 19.78 0.03
C ILE A 100 -11.91 20.31 1.34
N VAL A 101 -11.88 19.44 2.37
CA VAL A 101 -11.43 19.82 3.72
C VAL A 101 -9.95 19.55 3.92
N ASP A 102 -9.33 20.29 4.82
CA ASP A 102 -7.97 20.04 5.28
C ASP A 102 -7.90 18.77 6.18
N ASP A 103 -6.70 18.28 6.45
CA ASP A 103 -6.48 17.07 7.25
C ASP A 103 -6.45 17.40 8.75
N GLU A 104 -7.58 17.92 9.28
CA GLU A 104 -7.69 18.44 10.64
C GLU A 104 -7.91 17.35 11.70
N TYR A 105 -8.69 16.31 11.37
CA TYR A 105 -9.08 15.27 12.33
C TYR A 105 -8.01 14.20 12.49
N PHE A 106 -7.41 13.79 11.37
CA PHE A 106 -6.43 12.73 11.33
C PHE A 106 -5.19 13.23 10.59
N LYS A 107 -4.11 13.43 11.31
CA LYS A 107 -2.86 13.91 10.74
C LYS A 107 -2.25 12.88 9.80
N LEU A 108 -1.64 13.37 8.74
CA LEU A 108 -0.92 12.56 7.78
C LEU A 108 0.55 12.45 8.16
N THR A 109 1.19 11.37 7.77
CA THR A 109 2.64 11.25 7.88
C THR A 109 3.30 12.30 6.98
N PRO A 110 4.14 13.21 7.52
CA PRO A 110 4.71 14.29 6.75
C PRO A 110 5.71 13.80 5.70
N GLU A 111 5.80 14.54 4.58
CA GLU A 111 6.69 14.24 3.45
C GLU A 111 8.16 14.07 3.86
N GLU A 112 8.61 14.82 4.84
CA GLU A 112 9.97 14.75 5.37
C GLU A 112 10.36 13.36 5.90
N GLN A 113 9.40 12.59 6.41
CA GLN A 113 9.67 11.22 6.85
C GLN A 113 9.95 10.29 5.67
N PHE A 114 9.21 10.45 4.56
CA PHE A 114 9.48 9.71 3.33
C PHE A 114 10.89 9.99 2.82
N THR A 115 11.24 11.27 2.71
CA THR A 115 12.57 11.72 2.26
C THR A 115 13.69 11.14 3.13
N LYS A 116 13.52 11.08 4.46
CA LYS A 116 14.49 10.45 5.36
C LYS A 116 14.71 8.97 5.08
N PHE A 117 13.63 8.22 4.80
CA PHE A 117 13.76 6.79 4.48
C PHE A 117 14.41 6.56 3.12
N GLU A 118 14.09 7.37 2.13
CA GLU A 118 14.69 7.31 0.80
C GLU A 118 16.19 7.61 0.87
N GLN A 119 16.60 8.63 1.60
CA GLN A 119 18.01 8.96 1.82
C GLN A 119 18.77 7.84 2.52
N LYS A 120 18.17 7.22 3.56
CA LYS A 120 18.77 6.05 4.23
C LYS A 120 18.93 4.87 3.28
N PHE A 121 17.94 4.62 2.43
CA PHE A 121 18.02 3.57 1.44
C PHE A 121 19.13 3.84 0.42
N LYS A 122 19.20 5.04 -0.18
CA LYS A 122 20.27 5.45 -1.10
C LYS A 122 21.64 5.24 -0.48
N ALA A 123 21.86 5.74 0.73
CA ALA A 123 23.13 5.61 1.44
C ALA A 123 23.50 4.13 1.68
N ASN A 124 22.53 3.28 2.01
CA ASN A 124 22.78 1.85 2.18
C ASN A 124 23.15 1.17 0.86
N VAL A 125 22.43 1.46 -0.23
CA VAL A 125 22.72 0.92 -1.57
C VAL A 125 24.13 1.29 -2.01
N GLU A 126 24.51 2.56 -1.86
CA GLU A 126 25.86 3.06 -2.19
C GLU A 126 26.95 2.35 -1.35
N LYS A 127 26.72 2.18 -0.06
CA LYS A 127 27.63 1.44 0.84
C LYS A 127 27.81 0.00 0.38
N VAL A 128 26.71 -0.70 0.06
CA VAL A 128 26.75 -2.09 -0.41
C VAL A 128 27.41 -2.18 -1.78
N PHE A 129 27.16 -1.22 -2.68
CA PHE A 129 27.83 -1.13 -3.98
C PHE A 129 29.35 -0.96 -3.84
N LYS A 130 29.80 0.03 -3.04
CA LYS A 130 31.22 0.29 -2.77
C LYS A 130 31.94 -0.96 -2.23
N ASN A 131 31.31 -1.67 -1.32
CA ASN A 131 31.86 -2.90 -0.75
C ASN A 131 31.90 -4.04 -1.79
N SER A 132 30.86 -4.18 -2.59
CA SER A 132 30.79 -5.17 -3.67
C SER A 132 31.86 -4.95 -4.73
N LYS A 133 32.09 -3.68 -5.12
CA LYS A 133 33.13 -3.33 -6.08
C LYS A 133 34.54 -3.66 -5.61
N LYS A 134 34.85 -3.53 -4.31
CA LYS A 134 36.14 -3.92 -3.76
C LYS A 134 36.44 -5.41 -3.92
N VAL A 135 35.40 -6.26 -3.85
CA VAL A 135 35.52 -7.72 -3.97
C VAL A 135 35.66 -8.15 -5.42
N ILE A 136 34.97 -7.50 -6.35
CA ILE A 136 34.97 -7.84 -7.79
C ILE A 136 36.32 -7.57 -8.47
N ASN A 137 37.15 -6.70 -7.93
CA ASN A 137 38.50 -6.47 -8.43
C ASN A 137 39.45 -7.68 -8.22
N SER A 138 38.96 -8.76 -7.58
CA SER A 138 39.61 -10.06 -7.46
C SER A 138 39.06 -11.05 -8.50
N SER A 139 39.83 -12.09 -8.84
CA SER A 139 39.69 -13.01 -9.96
C SER A 139 38.40 -13.85 -10.16
N ASN A 140 37.31 -13.55 -9.41
CA ASN A 140 36.08 -14.37 -9.38
C ASN A 140 34.79 -13.59 -9.66
N LYS A 141 34.77 -12.74 -10.68
CA LYS A 141 33.65 -11.82 -10.96
C LYS A 141 32.31 -12.54 -11.13
N GLU A 142 32.22 -13.54 -11.98
CA GLU A 142 30.95 -14.22 -12.32
C GLU A 142 30.34 -14.93 -11.09
N SER A 143 31.10 -15.78 -10.45
CA SER A 143 30.66 -16.50 -9.25
C SER A 143 30.25 -15.56 -8.09
N TYR A 144 30.91 -14.39 -8.00
CA TYR A 144 30.53 -13.37 -7.03
C TYR A 144 29.20 -12.71 -7.36
N LEU A 145 28.99 -12.33 -8.63
CA LEU A 145 27.75 -11.68 -9.09
C LEU A 145 26.54 -12.60 -8.91
N GLU A 146 26.67 -13.89 -9.24
CA GLU A 146 25.63 -14.89 -9.02
C GLU A 146 25.20 -14.98 -7.55
N LYS A 147 26.16 -15.13 -6.63
CA LYS A 147 25.90 -15.16 -5.17
C LYS A 147 25.31 -13.84 -4.68
N LYS A 148 25.70 -12.71 -5.28
CA LYS A 148 25.23 -11.40 -4.91
C LYS A 148 23.78 -11.17 -5.28
N ILE A 149 23.29 -11.72 -6.40
CA ILE A 149 21.87 -11.68 -6.76
C ILE A 149 21.02 -12.29 -5.63
N ASP A 150 21.43 -13.46 -5.12
CA ASP A 150 20.68 -14.15 -4.07
C ASP A 150 20.67 -13.40 -2.71
N THR A 151 21.67 -12.57 -2.48
CA THR A 151 21.83 -11.85 -1.19
C THR A 151 21.48 -10.38 -1.24
N TYR A 152 21.31 -9.81 -2.45
CA TYR A 152 21.07 -8.38 -2.64
C TYR A 152 19.87 -7.87 -1.82
N ASP A 153 18.74 -8.54 -1.93
CA ASP A 153 17.53 -8.11 -1.24
C ASP A 153 17.67 -8.07 0.27
N LYS A 154 18.42 -9.03 0.83
CA LYS A 154 18.75 -9.06 2.26
C LYS A 154 19.69 -7.93 2.67
N GLN A 155 20.62 -7.54 1.81
CA GLN A 155 21.64 -6.52 2.12
C GLN A 155 21.18 -5.09 1.85
N VAL A 156 20.32 -4.91 0.84
CA VAL A 156 19.89 -3.60 0.36
C VAL A 156 18.49 -3.25 0.80
N ASN A 157 17.54 -4.16 0.66
CA ASN A 157 16.13 -3.87 0.87
C ASN A 157 15.66 -4.01 2.33
N GLN A 158 16.43 -4.67 3.20
CA GLN A 158 16.09 -4.83 4.63
C GLN A 158 16.59 -3.62 5.45
N VAL A 159 16.10 -2.43 5.14
CA VAL A 159 16.64 -1.18 5.70
C VAL A 159 15.83 -0.63 6.85
N ILE A 160 14.61 -1.09 7.03
CA ILE A 160 13.70 -0.53 8.01
C ILE A 160 13.39 -1.56 9.08
N THR A 161 13.84 -1.27 10.30
CA THR A 161 13.43 -2.00 11.49
C THR A 161 12.12 -1.39 11.99
N TYR A 162 11.04 -2.10 11.83
CA TYR A 162 9.73 -1.70 12.35
C TYR A 162 9.58 -2.27 13.76
N PHE A 163 9.40 -1.38 14.74
CA PHE A 163 9.04 -1.76 16.10
C PHE A 163 7.53 -1.74 16.21
N SER A 164 6.94 -2.89 16.43
CA SER A 164 5.53 -2.97 16.77
C SER A 164 5.33 -2.44 18.19
N SER A 165 4.36 -1.56 18.38
CA SER A 165 3.92 -1.08 19.70
C SER A 165 3.41 -2.23 20.61
N SER A 166 3.10 -3.39 20.04
CA SER A 166 2.64 -4.59 20.76
C SER A 166 3.78 -5.45 21.35
N GLY A 167 5.03 -4.97 21.38
CA GLY A 167 6.17 -5.72 21.91
C GLY A 167 6.61 -6.91 21.05
N GLN A 168 6.08 -7.06 19.85
CA GLN A 168 6.54 -8.06 18.88
C GLN A 168 7.97 -7.74 18.42
N PRO A 169 8.79 -8.76 18.13
CA PRO A 169 10.16 -8.52 17.68
C PRO A 169 10.17 -7.64 16.44
N ALA A 170 11.17 -6.75 16.40
CA ALA A 170 11.40 -5.87 15.27
C ALA A 170 11.41 -6.64 13.95
N ARG A 171 10.56 -6.26 13.01
CA ARG A 171 10.54 -6.83 11.66
C ARG A 171 11.34 -5.95 10.71
N GLN A 172 12.19 -6.57 9.93
CA GLN A 172 12.81 -5.90 8.80
C GLN A 172 11.82 -5.89 7.63
N VAL A 173 11.51 -4.70 7.13
CA VAL A 173 10.55 -4.50 6.04
C VAL A 173 11.28 -3.89 4.85
N GLN A 174 10.91 -4.30 3.66
CA GLN A 174 11.42 -3.68 2.43
C GLN A 174 10.94 -2.23 2.32
N LEU A 175 11.79 -1.35 1.80
CA LEU A 175 11.47 0.07 1.65
C LEU A 175 10.17 0.30 0.88
N SER A 176 9.97 -0.38 -0.26
CA SER A 176 8.74 -0.25 -1.06
C SER A 176 7.50 -0.63 -0.26
N SER A 177 7.55 -1.72 0.49
CA SER A 177 6.44 -2.16 1.33
C SER A 177 6.14 -1.16 2.44
N TYR A 178 7.18 -0.58 3.04
CA TYR A 178 7.02 0.41 4.10
C TYR A 178 6.45 1.73 3.58
N LEU A 179 7.02 2.28 2.52
CA LEU A 179 6.51 3.51 1.91
C LEU A 179 5.09 3.36 1.39
N SER A 180 4.79 2.22 0.77
CA SER A 180 3.42 1.89 0.36
C SER A 180 2.45 1.82 1.53
N MET A 181 2.89 1.24 2.65
CA MET A 181 2.09 1.19 3.88
C MET A 181 1.76 2.59 4.40
N ILE A 182 2.74 3.48 4.49
CA ILE A 182 2.53 4.86 4.95
C ILE A 182 1.58 5.61 4.00
N HIS A 183 1.77 5.46 2.69
CA HIS A 183 0.87 6.07 1.71
C HIS A 183 -0.56 5.58 1.81
N ASN A 184 -0.74 4.26 2.00
CA ASN A 184 -2.07 3.69 2.20
C ASN A 184 -2.73 4.29 3.43
N THR A 185 -1.96 4.46 4.49
CA THR A 185 -2.43 5.11 5.72
C THR A 185 -2.84 6.55 5.45
N ASN A 186 -2.01 7.33 4.76
CA ASN A 186 -2.31 8.72 4.43
C ASN A 186 -3.56 8.84 3.53
N LEU A 187 -3.70 7.99 2.51
CA LEU A 187 -4.89 7.95 1.65
C LEU A 187 -6.16 7.66 2.47
N THR A 188 -6.10 6.66 3.34
CA THR A 188 -7.25 6.27 4.17
C THR A 188 -7.62 7.40 5.13
N ARG A 189 -6.64 8.00 5.81
CA ARG A 189 -6.86 9.13 6.72
C ARG A 189 -7.42 10.36 6.01
N SER A 190 -6.93 10.66 4.80
CA SER A 190 -7.47 11.77 4.01
C SER A 190 -8.92 11.55 3.60
N GLY A 191 -9.30 10.32 3.25
CA GLY A 191 -10.70 9.96 2.98
C GLY A 191 -11.59 10.14 4.21
N TRP A 192 -11.09 9.80 5.41
CA TRP A 192 -11.83 9.99 6.66
C TRP A 192 -11.93 11.44 7.06
N ASN A 193 -10.87 12.24 6.89
CA ASN A 193 -10.92 13.68 7.09
C ASN A 193 -12.02 14.30 6.23
N GLN A 194 -12.10 13.91 4.95
CA GLN A 194 -13.15 14.38 4.06
C GLN A 194 -14.54 13.97 4.57
N THR A 195 -14.73 12.72 4.97
CA THR A 195 -16.01 12.23 5.53
C THR A 195 -16.41 12.99 6.80
N MET A 196 -15.46 13.25 7.72
CA MET A 196 -15.72 14.04 8.94
C MET A 196 -16.08 15.49 8.62
N GLY A 197 -15.38 16.12 7.68
CA GLY A 197 -15.67 17.49 7.24
C GLY A 197 -17.03 17.61 6.55
N ASP A 198 -17.36 16.70 5.65
CA ASP A 198 -18.67 16.64 5.00
C ASP A 198 -19.79 16.44 6.03
N SER A 199 -19.59 15.54 6.98
CA SER A 199 -20.54 15.28 8.06
C SER A 199 -20.87 16.55 8.84
N ASN A 200 -19.87 17.34 9.23
CA ASN A 200 -20.08 18.61 9.91
C ASN A 200 -20.89 19.60 9.07
N LYS A 201 -20.57 19.73 7.79
CA LYS A 201 -21.26 20.66 6.88
C LYS A 201 -22.69 20.24 6.57
N LEU A 202 -22.93 18.92 6.52
CA LEU A 202 -24.24 18.34 6.30
C LEU A 202 -25.05 18.17 7.62
N SER A 203 -24.52 18.68 8.74
CA SER A 203 -25.16 18.57 10.07
C SER A 203 -25.48 17.14 10.47
N GLN A 204 -24.62 16.20 10.09
CA GLN A 204 -24.67 14.80 10.48
C GLN A 204 -23.55 14.53 11.49
N ASN A 205 -23.78 13.68 12.48
CA ASN A 205 -22.80 13.41 13.54
C ASN A 205 -22.64 11.93 13.86
N LEU A 206 -23.22 11.06 13.03
CA LEU A 206 -23.12 9.62 13.16
C LEU A 206 -22.40 9.02 11.97
N PHE A 207 -21.58 8.03 12.24
CA PHE A 207 -20.72 7.37 11.30
C PHE A 207 -20.89 5.86 11.37
N ILE A 208 -20.52 5.19 10.29
CA ILE A 208 -20.45 3.74 10.19
C ILE A 208 -19.16 3.34 9.50
N ILE A 209 -18.56 2.26 9.96
CA ILE A 209 -17.52 1.55 9.23
C ILE A 209 -18.22 0.41 8.47
N PRO A 210 -18.44 0.55 7.14
CA PRO A 210 -19.18 -0.47 6.40
C PRO A 210 -18.46 -1.82 6.42
N TYR A 211 -19.25 -2.89 6.44
CA TYR A 211 -18.71 -4.23 6.30
C TYR A 211 -18.10 -4.44 4.90
N HIS A 212 -16.97 -5.12 4.87
CA HIS A 212 -16.38 -5.65 3.64
C HIS A 212 -15.75 -7.02 3.88
N SER A 213 -15.79 -7.88 2.88
CA SER A 213 -15.37 -9.30 2.97
C SER A 213 -13.88 -9.54 3.27
N PHE A 214 -13.04 -8.50 3.22
CA PHE A 214 -11.61 -8.58 3.53
C PHE A 214 -11.22 -7.88 4.83
N SER A 215 -12.16 -7.80 5.75
CA SER A 215 -11.88 -7.28 7.08
C SER A 215 -10.83 -8.13 7.78
N CYS A 216 -9.87 -7.48 8.41
CA CYS A 216 -9.08 -8.21 9.39
C CYS A 216 -9.95 -8.49 10.63
N PRO A 217 -9.60 -9.48 11.45
CA PRO A 217 -10.34 -9.82 12.66
C PRO A 217 -10.56 -8.62 13.59
N HIS A 218 -9.53 -7.76 13.75
CA HIS A 218 -9.61 -6.55 14.59
C HIS A 218 -10.64 -5.55 14.06
N CYS A 219 -10.66 -5.29 12.76
CA CYS A 219 -11.61 -4.33 12.16
C CYS A 219 -13.05 -4.87 12.14
N LEU A 220 -13.22 -6.18 12.06
CA LEU A 220 -14.55 -6.82 12.03
C LEU A 220 -15.37 -6.46 13.27
N ALA A 221 -14.71 -6.33 14.44
CA ALA A 221 -15.35 -5.96 15.69
C ALA A 221 -16.03 -4.57 15.67
N TYR A 222 -15.66 -3.70 14.75
CA TYR A 222 -16.18 -2.32 14.65
C TYR A 222 -17.06 -2.08 13.43
N GLN A 223 -17.07 -3.00 12.50
CA GLN A 223 -17.91 -2.87 11.31
C GLN A 223 -19.39 -2.97 11.66
N ASN A 224 -20.20 -2.24 10.90
CA ASN A 224 -21.64 -2.09 11.11
C ASN A 224 -22.04 -1.46 12.46
N LYS A 225 -21.10 -0.93 13.26
CA LYS A 225 -21.42 -0.15 14.46
C LYS A 225 -21.67 1.30 14.08
N ILE A 226 -22.71 1.87 14.64
CA ILE A 226 -23.00 3.30 14.54
C ILE A 226 -22.13 3.98 15.60
N LEU A 227 -21.31 4.94 15.17
CA LEU A 227 -20.30 5.62 15.98
C LEU A 227 -20.55 7.12 15.95
N THR A 228 -20.30 7.80 17.04
CA THR A 228 -20.20 9.27 17.10
C THR A 228 -18.83 9.73 16.63
N ALA A 229 -18.69 11.02 16.27
CA ALA A 229 -17.41 11.60 15.89
C ALA A 229 -16.31 11.38 16.95
N SER A 230 -16.65 11.53 18.24
CA SER A 230 -15.70 11.30 19.34
C SER A 230 -15.26 9.84 19.45
N GLU A 231 -16.17 8.89 19.24
CA GLU A 231 -15.82 7.47 19.23
C GLU A 231 -14.92 7.12 18.06
N VAL A 232 -15.20 7.67 16.86
CA VAL A 232 -14.35 7.49 15.67
C VAL A 232 -12.94 7.99 15.95
N ILE A 233 -12.79 9.22 16.49
CA ILE A 233 -11.48 9.81 16.83
C ILE A 233 -10.74 8.95 17.86
N ASN A 234 -11.44 8.50 18.93
CA ASN A 234 -10.83 7.68 19.98
C ASN A 234 -10.35 6.32 19.46
N ILE A 235 -11.11 5.71 18.55
CA ILE A 235 -10.78 4.41 17.97
C ILE A 235 -9.59 4.50 17.00
N ILE A 236 -9.51 5.57 16.22
CA ILE A 236 -8.54 5.72 15.16
C ILE A 236 -7.23 6.34 15.65
N GLY A 237 -7.28 7.25 16.61
CA GLY A 237 -6.17 8.10 17.03
C GLY A 237 -5.90 9.25 16.03
N THR A 238 -5.52 10.41 16.53
CA THR A 238 -5.30 11.60 15.72
C THR A 238 -3.94 11.58 15.01
N GLU A 239 -2.92 11.04 15.66
CA GLU A 239 -1.55 10.98 15.15
C GLU A 239 -1.27 9.66 14.41
N PRO A 240 -0.43 9.68 13.36
CA PRO A 240 -0.05 8.47 12.64
C PRO A 240 0.65 7.43 13.53
N GLU A 241 1.36 7.87 14.57
CA GLU A 241 2.11 7.02 15.48
C GLU A 241 1.23 6.39 16.58
N GLU A 242 0.07 6.99 16.85
CA GLU A 242 -0.93 6.46 17.79
C GLU A 242 -1.70 5.26 17.26
N GLN A 243 -1.46 4.86 16.01
CA GLN A 243 -2.08 3.69 15.37
C GLN A 243 -1.64 2.34 15.97
N SER A 244 -1.36 2.33 17.25
CA SER A 244 -1.29 1.08 18.02
C SER A 244 -2.68 0.48 18.29
N GLY A 245 -3.73 1.18 17.86
CA GLY A 245 -5.11 0.79 18.07
C GLY A 245 -5.53 -0.43 17.25
N ASP A 246 -6.56 -1.06 17.72
CA ASP A 246 -7.11 -2.30 17.16
C ASP A 246 -7.68 -2.12 15.74
N ILE A 247 -7.97 -0.88 15.31
CA ILE A 247 -8.54 -0.59 14.00
C ILE A 247 -7.62 0.29 13.19
N LEU A 248 -7.71 0.05 11.87
CA LEU A 248 -7.11 0.86 10.86
C LEU A 248 -5.58 0.82 10.92
N HIS A 249 -5.10 -0.37 11.31
CA HIS A 249 -3.69 -0.72 11.23
C HIS A 249 -3.12 -0.47 9.81
N PRO A 250 -1.83 -0.34 9.68
CA PRO A 250 -1.18 -0.22 8.37
C PRO A 250 -1.69 -1.29 7.39
N ASN A 251 -2.09 -0.86 6.17
CA ASN A 251 -2.76 -1.67 5.15
C ASN A 251 -4.24 -2.03 5.45
N CYS A 252 -4.90 -1.41 6.41
CA CYS A 252 -6.34 -1.52 6.56
C CYS A 252 -7.06 -0.98 5.32
N LYS A 253 -8.19 -1.58 5.00
CA LYS A 253 -9.07 -1.17 3.86
C LYS A 253 -10.45 -0.71 4.33
N CYS A 254 -10.62 -0.55 5.64
CA CYS A 254 -11.86 -0.03 6.17
C CYS A 254 -12.03 1.43 5.76
N THR A 255 -13.23 1.78 5.36
CA THR A 255 -13.64 3.16 5.05
C THR A 255 -14.54 3.67 6.14
N LEU A 256 -14.54 4.96 6.35
CA LEU A 256 -15.54 5.65 7.16
C LEU A 256 -16.63 6.19 6.24
N SER A 257 -17.89 6.04 6.62
CA SER A 257 -19.04 6.62 5.91
C SER A 257 -19.93 7.36 6.90
N ILE A 258 -20.59 8.40 6.43
CA ILE A 258 -21.65 9.05 7.21
C ILE A 258 -22.79 8.03 7.36
N TYR A 259 -23.31 7.89 8.57
CA TYR A 259 -24.48 7.04 8.80
C TYR A 259 -25.76 7.82 8.50
N TRP A 260 -26.51 7.37 7.51
CA TRP A 260 -27.76 7.98 7.11
C TRP A 260 -28.98 7.20 7.62
N ASP A 261 -28.96 5.89 7.42
CA ASP A 261 -30.06 5.03 7.81
C ASP A 261 -29.65 3.55 7.98
N ARG A 262 -30.59 2.72 8.39
CA ARG A 262 -30.36 1.29 8.64
C ARG A 262 -30.02 0.47 7.39
N SER A 263 -30.27 0.97 6.17
CA SER A 263 -29.94 0.24 4.93
C SER A 263 -28.44 0.07 4.75
N GLN A 264 -27.65 0.95 5.36
CA GLN A 264 -26.18 0.91 5.34
C GLN A 264 -25.59 -0.22 6.22
N ILE A 265 -26.39 -0.79 7.12
CA ILE A 265 -25.96 -1.89 7.99
C ILE A 265 -26.06 -3.20 7.21
N SER A 266 -24.94 -3.66 6.67
CA SER A 266 -24.85 -4.96 6.03
C SER A 266 -24.81 -6.06 7.07
N LYS A 267 -25.50 -7.16 6.84
CA LYS A 267 -25.28 -8.38 7.63
C LYS A 267 -23.91 -8.94 7.27
N SER A 268 -23.03 -9.10 8.26
CA SER A 268 -21.80 -9.83 8.08
C SER A 268 -22.16 -11.25 7.62
N LYS A 269 -21.56 -11.68 6.50
CA LYS A 269 -21.77 -13.03 5.95
C LYS A 269 -20.67 -14.00 6.40
N ILE A 270 -19.66 -13.50 7.09
CA ILE A 270 -18.53 -14.32 7.56
C ILE A 270 -18.35 -14.20 9.06
N THR A 271 -17.91 -15.29 9.65
CA THR A 271 -17.52 -15.36 11.07
C THR A 271 -16.13 -14.75 11.28
N GLU A 272 -15.76 -14.51 12.53
CA GLU A 272 -14.42 -14.04 12.89
C GLU A 272 -13.33 -15.04 12.46
N ALA A 273 -13.57 -16.33 12.59
CA ALA A 273 -12.65 -17.38 12.17
C ALA A 273 -12.46 -17.39 10.66
N GLU A 274 -13.52 -17.24 9.88
CA GLU A 274 -13.43 -17.12 8.41
C GLU A 274 -12.72 -15.82 7.99
N ALA A 275 -12.92 -14.72 8.71
CA ALA A 275 -12.21 -13.47 8.47
C ALA A 275 -10.71 -13.62 8.73
N GLU A 276 -10.30 -14.34 9.77
CA GLU A 276 -8.90 -14.62 10.08
C GLU A 276 -8.27 -15.49 8.99
N GLU A 277 -8.94 -16.55 8.57
CA GLU A 277 -8.46 -17.42 7.49
C GLU A 277 -8.26 -16.64 6.19
N LEU A 278 -9.24 -15.85 5.76
CA LEU A 278 -9.16 -15.01 4.57
C LEU A 278 -8.04 -13.96 4.67
N TYR A 279 -7.84 -13.39 5.85
CA TYR A 279 -6.74 -12.46 6.10
C TYR A 279 -5.37 -13.14 5.93
N MET A 280 -5.19 -14.33 6.48
CA MET A 280 -3.96 -15.11 6.35
C MET A 280 -3.68 -15.54 4.90
N LEU A 281 -4.72 -16.00 4.17
CA LEU A 281 -4.60 -16.34 2.76
C LEU A 281 -4.18 -15.14 1.92
N ARG A 282 -4.75 -13.99 2.19
CA ARG A 282 -4.38 -12.73 1.53
C ARG A 282 -2.93 -12.33 1.79
N GLN A 283 -2.46 -12.42 3.05
CA GLN A 283 -1.07 -12.15 3.38
C GLN A 283 -0.13 -13.10 2.62
N LYS A 284 -0.49 -14.37 2.51
CA LYS A 284 0.24 -15.37 1.74
C LYS A 284 0.31 -15.01 0.25
N VAL A 285 -0.80 -14.62 -0.36
CA VAL A 285 -0.83 -14.21 -1.77
C VAL A 285 0.01 -12.96 -2.02
N ASN A 286 -0.06 -11.95 -1.13
CA ASN A 286 0.76 -10.75 -1.22
C ASN A 286 2.26 -11.07 -1.16
N THR A 287 2.67 -11.93 -0.23
CA THR A 287 4.07 -12.38 -0.10
C THR A 287 4.55 -13.10 -1.35
N LEU A 288 3.75 -14.02 -1.88
CA LEU A 288 4.05 -14.75 -3.12
C LEU A 288 4.15 -13.82 -4.33
N THR A 289 3.28 -12.81 -4.40
CA THR A 289 3.29 -11.83 -5.50
C THR A 289 4.56 -10.97 -5.46
N LEU A 290 4.99 -10.54 -4.27
CA LEU A 290 6.25 -9.81 -4.09
C LEU A 290 7.46 -10.69 -4.45
N GLU A 291 7.49 -11.94 -3.98
CA GLU A 291 8.54 -12.91 -4.34
C GLU A 291 8.63 -13.10 -5.86
N LYS A 292 7.48 -13.26 -6.53
CA LYS A 292 7.43 -13.38 -8.00
C LYS A 292 7.97 -12.13 -8.72
N SER A 293 7.70 -10.93 -8.22
CA SER A 293 8.24 -9.68 -8.77
C SER A 293 9.78 -9.66 -8.66
N ASN A 294 10.31 -10.01 -7.50
CA ASN A 294 11.76 -10.07 -7.26
C ASN A 294 12.43 -11.12 -8.17
N LEU A 295 11.83 -12.31 -8.29
CA LEU A 295 12.35 -13.36 -9.18
C LEU A 295 12.35 -12.97 -10.65
N ARG A 296 11.40 -12.17 -11.12
CA ARG A 296 11.41 -11.63 -12.49
C ARG A 296 12.59 -10.67 -12.72
N THR A 297 12.90 -9.85 -11.72
CA THR A 297 14.07 -8.95 -11.78
C THR A 297 15.37 -9.76 -11.75
N ASP A 298 15.45 -10.77 -10.86
CA ASP A 298 16.61 -11.67 -10.79
C ASP A 298 16.83 -12.42 -12.12
N MET A 299 15.75 -12.91 -12.73
CA MET A 299 15.78 -13.59 -14.01
C MET A 299 16.30 -12.67 -15.11
N LYS A 300 15.88 -11.40 -15.15
CA LYS A 300 16.38 -10.41 -16.11
C LYS A 300 17.87 -10.16 -15.93
N ILE A 301 18.32 -9.94 -14.69
CA ILE A 301 19.75 -9.74 -14.38
C ILE A 301 20.57 -10.98 -14.75
N ALA A 302 20.09 -12.18 -14.40
CA ALA A 302 20.75 -13.44 -14.72
C ALA A 302 20.89 -13.66 -16.23
N LEU A 303 19.88 -13.28 -17.03
CA LEU A 303 19.97 -13.29 -18.50
C LEU A 303 21.07 -12.37 -19.02
N GLU A 304 21.16 -11.14 -18.48
CA GLU A 304 22.19 -10.17 -18.85
C GLU A 304 23.60 -10.68 -18.50
N LEU A 305 23.74 -11.41 -17.39
CA LEU A 305 25.00 -12.04 -16.94
C LEU A 305 25.31 -13.39 -17.59
N GLY A 306 24.41 -13.93 -18.44
CA GLY A 306 24.60 -15.24 -19.09
C GLY A 306 24.37 -16.44 -18.15
N ASP A 307 23.85 -16.26 -16.93
CA ASP A 307 23.58 -17.34 -15.96
C ASP A 307 22.25 -18.06 -16.31
N GLN A 308 22.32 -18.98 -17.30
CA GLN A 308 21.16 -19.76 -17.71
C GLN A 308 20.59 -20.64 -16.59
N ALA A 309 21.44 -21.16 -15.71
CA ALA A 309 21.01 -21.99 -14.59
C ALA A 309 20.16 -21.19 -13.58
N LYS A 310 20.53 -19.94 -13.30
CA LYS A 310 19.73 -19.03 -12.47
C LYS A 310 18.42 -18.67 -13.14
N VAL A 311 18.43 -18.40 -14.44
CA VAL A 311 17.19 -18.12 -15.23
C VAL A 311 16.20 -19.27 -15.07
N ASP A 312 16.66 -20.52 -15.23
CA ASP A 312 15.78 -21.68 -15.16
C ASP A 312 15.26 -21.92 -13.74
N ARG A 313 16.09 -21.72 -12.70
CA ARG A 313 15.61 -21.75 -11.29
C ARG A 313 14.53 -20.70 -11.03
N CYS A 314 14.74 -19.44 -11.47
CA CYS A 314 13.75 -18.37 -11.31
C CYS A 314 12.44 -18.73 -12.03
N ARG A 315 12.52 -19.24 -13.27
CA ARG A 315 11.33 -19.66 -14.05
C ARG A 315 10.55 -20.78 -13.35
N GLN A 316 11.23 -21.80 -12.87
CA GLN A 316 10.61 -22.91 -12.12
C GLN A 316 9.91 -22.38 -10.85
N ARG A 317 10.56 -21.51 -10.09
CA ARG A 317 9.99 -20.95 -8.87
C ARG A 317 8.77 -20.05 -9.17
N ILE A 318 8.83 -19.22 -10.23
CA ILE A 318 7.68 -18.40 -10.69
C ILE A 318 6.49 -19.29 -11.07
N ASN A 319 6.74 -20.41 -11.75
CA ASN A 319 5.67 -21.35 -12.11
C ASN A 319 5.04 -22.01 -10.88
N ALA A 320 5.85 -22.41 -9.90
CA ALA A 320 5.36 -22.94 -8.62
C ALA A 320 4.52 -21.91 -7.85
N ILE A 321 4.95 -20.66 -7.79
CA ILE A 321 4.19 -19.56 -7.18
C ILE A 321 2.87 -19.35 -7.89
N ASN A 322 2.86 -19.31 -9.22
CA ASN A 322 1.63 -19.16 -9.99
C ASN A 322 0.64 -20.30 -9.73
N GLN A 323 1.14 -21.54 -9.58
CA GLN A 323 0.30 -22.68 -9.22
C GLN A 323 -0.28 -22.51 -7.82
N THR A 324 0.54 -22.23 -6.82
CA THR A 324 0.09 -22.00 -5.44
C THR A 324 -0.98 -20.90 -5.35
N ILE A 325 -0.82 -19.80 -6.10
CA ILE A 325 -1.83 -18.72 -6.13
C ILE A 325 -3.12 -19.21 -6.78
N ARG A 326 -3.06 -20.04 -7.83
CA ARG A 326 -4.26 -20.65 -8.45
C ARG A 326 -4.98 -21.57 -7.47
N ASP A 327 -4.24 -22.41 -6.75
CA ASP A 327 -4.79 -23.35 -5.77
C ASP A 327 -5.50 -22.58 -4.64
N ILE A 328 -4.86 -21.56 -4.06
CA ILE A 328 -5.48 -20.69 -3.05
C ILE A 328 -6.79 -20.08 -3.57
N LYS A 329 -6.85 -19.66 -4.85
CA LYS A 329 -8.06 -19.07 -5.42
C LYS A 329 -9.15 -20.10 -5.63
N ALA A 330 -8.80 -21.30 -6.06
CA ALA A 330 -9.76 -22.37 -6.29
C ALA A 330 -10.44 -22.82 -4.99
N ASP A 331 -9.74 -22.73 -3.86
CA ASP A 331 -10.25 -23.10 -2.54
C ASP A 331 -11.18 -22.03 -1.92
N LEU A 332 -11.28 -20.83 -2.52
CA LEU A 332 -12.14 -19.78 -2.00
C LEU A 332 -13.62 -20.02 -2.29
N PRO A 333 -14.51 -19.80 -1.30
CA PRO A 333 -15.91 -20.22 -1.37
C PRO A 333 -16.78 -19.38 -2.31
N SER A 334 -16.27 -18.25 -2.86
CA SER A 334 -17.06 -17.42 -3.77
C SER A 334 -16.21 -16.80 -4.87
N GLU A 335 -16.83 -16.58 -6.03
CA GLU A 335 -16.23 -15.89 -7.17
C GLU A 335 -15.88 -14.43 -6.85
N GLU A 336 -16.65 -13.80 -5.97
CA GLU A 336 -16.36 -12.45 -5.47
C GLU A 336 -15.03 -12.42 -4.71
N LEU A 337 -14.77 -13.38 -3.81
CA LEU A 337 -13.51 -13.50 -3.07
C LEU A 337 -12.34 -13.83 -4.02
N GLN A 338 -12.54 -14.69 -5.00
CA GLN A 338 -11.54 -14.99 -6.03
C GLN A 338 -11.17 -13.75 -6.85
N THR A 339 -12.16 -12.94 -7.23
CA THR A 339 -11.96 -11.70 -7.98
C THR A 339 -11.22 -10.65 -7.15
N GLN A 340 -11.56 -10.50 -5.88
CA GLN A 340 -10.94 -9.53 -4.99
C GLN A 340 -9.48 -9.88 -4.66
N ILE A 341 -9.13 -11.15 -4.49
CA ILE A 341 -7.73 -11.60 -4.39
C ILE A 341 -6.99 -11.35 -5.71
N THR A 342 -7.68 -11.42 -6.86
CA THR A 342 -7.10 -11.16 -8.18
C THR A 342 -6.83 -9.67 -8.42
N ALA A 343 -7.71 -8.79 -7.96
CA ALA A 343 -7.54 -7.33 -8.11
C ALA A 343 -6.28 -6.80 -7.41
N ILE A 344 -5.78 -7.51 -6.40
CA ILE A 344 -4.52 -7.20 -5.71
C ILE A 344 -3.29 -7.55 -6.58
N ASN A 345 -3.47 -8.38 -7.60
CA ASN A 345 -2.38 -8.93 -8.45
C ASN A 345 -2.29 -8.27 -9.84
N ARG A 346 -3.09 -7.27 -10.15
CA ARG A 346 -2.99 -6.45 -11.36
C ARG A 346 -2.30 -5.14 -11.08
#